data_bf6523c6d073c807565138ac58427848
#
_entry.id   bf6523c6d073c807565138ac58427848
#
_cell.length_a   1.000
_cell.length_b   1.000
_cell.length_c   1.000
_cell.angle_alpha   90.00
_cell.angle_beta   90.00
_cell.angle_gamma   90.00
#
_symmetry.space_group_name_H-M   'P 1'
#
loop_
_entity.id
_entity.type
_entity.pdbx_description
1 polymer ?
#
loop_
_entity_poly.entity_id
_entity_poly.type
_entity_poly.pdbx_seq_one_letter_code
_entity_poly.pdbx_strand_id
1 'polypeptide(L)'
;MSDDEQFPALTEYLASVPNGLDGYPECLAKGSLYRTMIADRPLVDPALAKLPTPLRALVEHPAPVSSWVPEVHSHALMLAVYDVHFGDVKRFTTWAYAQQRALFTGPLYSVAMRMVSPSLLFKTATIRFGMFHRGARLVVVERRDAGGTARLEHPPGLYDSISRAGLCAGLTAALDLTIAGRASVEVTEAGDDYALLNADWGS
;
A
#
# COMPACT_ATOMS: atom_id res chain seq x y z
N MET A 1 -28.14 11.10 -2.06
CA MET A 1 -26.78 10.65 -2.45
C MET A 1 -26.80 9.14 -2.39
N SER A 2 -26.58 8.46 -3.49
CA SER A 2 -26.41 6.99 -3.51
C SER A 2 -25.10 6.63 -2.79
N ASP A 3 -24.95 5.38 -2.35
CA ASP A 3 -23.70 4.93 -1.70
C ASP A 3 -22.51 5.06 -2.65
N ASP A 4 -22.74 4.91 -3.97
CA ASP A 4 -21.76 5.10 -5.03
C ASP A 4 -21.18 6.53 -5.11
N GLU A 5 -21.93 7.55 -4.71
CA GLU A 5 -21.44 8.93 -4.68
C GLU A 5 -20.46 9.22 -3.52
N GLN A 6 -20.48 8.41 -2.47
CA GLN A 6 -19.60 8.63 -1.29
C GLN A 6 -18.26 7.94 -1.42
N PHE A 7 -18.20 6.80 -2.12
CA PHE A 7 -16.99 5.99 -2.27
C PHE A 7 -16.71 5.64 -3.74
N PRO A 8 -16.45 6.62 -4.61
CA PRO A 8 -16.29 6.38 -6.04
C PRO A 8 -15.07 5.48 -6.36
N ALA A 9 -13.91 5.72 -5.75
CA ALA A 9 -12.72 4.90 -5.99
C ALA A 9 -12.90 3.46 -5.44
N LEU A 10 -13.50 3.31 -4.26
CA LEU A 10 -13.84 2.00 -3.71
C LEU A 10 -14.80 1.24 -4.63
N THR A 11 -15.86 1.90 -5.14
CA THR A 11 -16.86 1.28 -6.01
C THR A 11 -16.23 0.82 -7.32
N GLU A 12 -15.42 1.67 -7.96
CA GLU A 12 -14.69 1.34 -9.19
C GLU A 12 -13.74 0.14 -8.97
N TYR A 13 -13.00 0.14 -7.88
CA TYR A 13 -12.09 -0.94 -7.51
C TYR A 13 -12.83 -2.28 -7.35
N LEU A 14 -13.91 -2.31 -6.56
CA LEU A 14 -14.67 -3.54 -6.35
C LEU A 14 -15.33 -4.06 -7.62
N ALA A 15 -15.68 -3.18 -8.57
CA ALA A 15 -16.18 -3.56 -9.88
C ALA A 15 -15.08 -4.16 -10.79
N SER A 16 -13.81 -3.77 -10.58
CA SER A 16 -12.66 -4.27 -11.37
C SER A 16 -12.11 -5.60 -10.85
N VAL A 17 -12.30 -5.92 -9.56
CA VAL A 17 -11.85 -7.17 -8.96
C VAL A 17 -12.89 -8.28 -9.18
N PRO A 18 -12.52 -9.43 -9.76
CA PRO A 18 -13.42 -10.57 -9.89
C PRO A 18 -14.00 -10.99 -8.52
N ASN A 19 -15.32 -11.12 -8.44
CA ASN A 19 -16.09 -11.40 -7.21
C ASN A 19 -15.98 -10.32 -6.12
N GLY A 20 -15.53 -9.10 -6.45
CA GLY A 20 -15.47 -7.99 -5.51
C GLY A 20 -14.65 -8.32 -4.25
N LEU A 21 -15.25 -8.17 -3.06
CA LEU A 21 -14.58 -8.43 -1.77
C LEU A 21 -14.15 -9.89 -1.58
N ASP A 22 -14.78 -10.85 -2.25
CA ASP A 22 -14.43 -12.28 -2.18
C ASP A 22 -13.37 -12.69 -3.22
N GLY A 23 -12.83 -11.70 -3.96
CA GLY A 23 -11.76 -11.91 -4.94
C GLY A 23 -10.44 -12.33 -4.31
N TYR A 24 -9.71 -13.19 -5.00
CA TYR A 24 -8.33 -13.57 -4.69
C TYR A 24 -8.10 -13.97 -3.22
N PRO A 25 -8.77 -15.02 -2.70
CA PRO A 25 -8.68 -15.42 -1.29
C PRO A 25 -7.27 -15.83 -0.86
N GLU A 26 -6.39 -16.16 -1.82
CA GLU A 26 -4.97 -16.45 -1.57
C GLU A 26 -4.11 -15.19 -1.39
N CYS A 27 -4.62 -14.01 -1.80
CA CYS A 27 -3.93 -12.74 -1.66
C CYS A 27 -4.25 -12.12 -0.31
N LEU A 28 -3.22 -12.01 0.52
CA LEU A 28 -3.35 -11.57 1.91
C LEU A 28 -2.38 -10.43 2.23
N ALA A 29 -2.84 -9.46 3.00
CA ALA A 29 -2.03 -8.38 3.56
C ALA A 29 -1.93 -8.48 5.08
N LYS A 30 -0.85 -7.95 5.66
CA LYS A 30 -0.73 -7.85 7.13
C LYS A 30 -1.73 -6.85 7.70
N GLY A 31 -2.40 -7.24 8.78
CA GLY A 31 -3.35 -6.40 9.50
C GLY A 31 -2.77 -5.05 9.95
N SER A 32 -1.46 -4.98 10.20
CA SER A 32 -0.77 -3.74 10.52
C SER A 32 -0.93 -2.65 9.46
N LEU A 33 -1.02 -3.00 8.16
CA LEU A 33 -1.11 -2.04 7.06
C LEU A 33 -2.40 -1.21 7.16
N TYR A 34 -3.58 -1.86 7.13
CA TYR A 34 -4.84 -1.14 7.19
C TYR A 34 -5.10 -0.51 8.57
N ARG A 35 -4.67 -1.16 9.66
CA ARG A 35 -4.88 -0.63 11.02
C ARG A 35 -4.21 0.70 11.26
N THR A 36 -2.96 0.85 10.82
CA THR A 36 -2.24 2.12 10.94
C THR A 36 -2.98 3.23 10.20
N MET A 37 -3.52 2.91 9.04
CA MET A 37 -4.27 3.83 8.19
C MET A 37 -5.58 4.28 8.85
N ILE A 38 -6.44 3.35 9.29
CA ILE A 38 -7.72 3.69 9.92
C ILE A 38 -7.55 4.35 11.30
N ALA A 39 -6.44 4.09 12.00
CA ALA A 39 -6.14 4.76 13.26
C ALA A 39 -5.80 6.25 13.06
N ASP A 40 -5.13 6.61 11.96
CA ASP A 40 -4.77 7.99 11.66
C ASP A 40 -5.90 8.74 10.91
N ARG A 41 -6.63 8.03 10.05
CA ARG A 41 -7.76 8.56 9.27
C ARG A 41 -9.00 7.69 9.50
N PRO A 42 -9.69 7.90 10.65
CA PRO A 42 -10.82 7.06 11.00
C PRO A 42 -12.00 7.30 10.05
N LEU A 43 -12.64 6.19 9.67
CA LEU A 43 -13.92 6.21 9.00
C LEU A 43 -15.01 6.23 10.08
N VAL A 44 -15.73 7.34 10.16
CA VAL A 44 -16.79 7.58 11.15
C VAL A 44 -18.14 7.76 10.45
N ASP A 45 -19.23 7.73 11.20
CA ASP A 45 -20.56 7.99 10.64
C ASP A 45 -20.66 9.40 10.00
N PRO A 46 -21.36 9.52 8.87
CA PRO A 46 -22.18 8.49 8.20
C PRO A 46 -21.38 7.58 7.23
N ALA A 47 -20.09 7.80 7.03
CA ALA A 47 -19.28 7.02 6.08
C ALA A 47 -19.15 5.55 6.54
N LEU A 48 -18.89 5.31 7.82
CA LEU A 48 -18.75 3.96 8.37
C LEU A 48 -20.00 3.11 8.12
N ALA A 49 -21.19 3.67 8.34
CA ALA A 49 -22.46 2.96 8.16
C ALA A 49 -22.72 2.51 6.72
N LYS A 50 -22.10 3.21 5.74
CA LYS A 50 -22.24 2.90 4.30
C LYS A 50 -21.22 1.92 3.77
N LEU A 51 -20.19 1.57 4.56
CA LEU A 51 -19.23 0.55 4.14
C LEU A 51 -19.92 -0.82 3.99
N PRO A 52 -19.50 -1.64 3.01
CA PRO A 52 -19.84 -3.06 2.97
C PRO A 52 -19.58 -3.73 4.33
N THR A 53 -20.48 -4.63 4.74
CA THR A 53 -20.42 -5.27 6.06
C THR A 53 -19.06 -5.87 6.42
N PRO A 54 -18.34 -6.59 5.53
CA PRO A 54 -17.01 -7.13 5.86
C PRO A 54 -15.98 -6.04 6.16
N LEU A 55 -16.02 -4.91 5.46
CA LEU A 55 -15.10 -3.78 5.68
C LEU A 55 -15.42 -3.04 6.97
N ARG A 56 -16.73 -2.80 7.23
CA ARG A 56 -17.18 -2.20 8.48
C ARG A 56 -16.74 -3.03 9.69
N ALA A 57 -16.91 -4.34 9.63
CA ALA A 57 -16.47 -5.24 10.70
C ALA A 57 -14.96 -5.13 10.98
N LEU A 58 -14.11 -4.94 9.95
CA LEU A 58 -12.66 -4.72 10.12
C LEU A 58 -12.34 -3.37 10.75
N VAL A 59 -13.19 -2.35 10.60
CA VAL A 59 -13.02 -1.04 11.24
C VAL A 59 -13.48 -1.12 12.71
N GLU A 60 -14.65 -1.68 12.97
CA GLU A 60 -15.24 -1.79 14.32
C GLU A 60 -14.48 -2.78 15.21
N HIS A 61 -13.99 -3.88 14.63
CA HIS A 61 -13.26 -4.96 15.31
C HIS A 61 -11.93 -5.25 14.61
N PRO A 62 -10.92 -4.37 14.72
CA PRO A 62 -9.69 -4.51 13.95
C PRO A 62 -8.94 -5.80 14.28
N ALA A 63 -8.63 -6.57 13.24
CA ALA A 63 -7.83 -7.79 13.36
C ALA A 63 -6.46 -7.51 14.01
N PRO A 64 -5.84 -8.44 14.74
CA PRO A 64 -4.50 -8.25 15.29
C PRO A 64 -3.48 -7.81 14.23
N VAL A 65 -2.52 -6.96 14.62
CA VAL A 65 -1.49 -6.41 13.69
C VAL A 65 -0.67 -7.50 12.97
N SER A 66 -0.50 -8.65 13.60
CA SER A 66 0.22 -9.80 13.05
C SER A 66 -0.64 -10.72 12.19
N SER A 67 -1.95 -10.54 12.16
CA SER A 67 -2.88 -11.34 11.35
C SER A 67 -2.69 -11.08 9.87
N TRP A 68 -3.19 -12.03 9.09
CA TRP A 68 -3.38 -11.88 7.66
C TRP A 68 -4.87 -11.59 7.39
N VAL A 69 -5.13 -10.60 6.56
CA VAL A 69 -6.48 -10.24 6.09
C VAL A 69 -6.51 -10.30 4.57
N PRO A 70 -7.67 -10.51 3.93
CA PRO A 70 -7.75 -10.45 2.47
C PRO A 70 -7.17 -9.13 1.96
N GLU A 71 -6.28 -9.18 0.96
CA GLU A 71 -5.63 -8.00 0.42
C GLU A 71 -6.64 -7.06 -0.23
N VAL A 72 -7.66 -7.63 -0.88
CA VAL A 72 -8.79 -6.86 -1.43
C VAL A 72 -9.46 -6.01 -0.34
N HIS A 73 -9.68 -6.55 0.87
CA HIS A 73 -10.26 -5.78 1.97
C HIS A 73 -9.33 -4.65 2.45
N SER A 74 -8.03 -4.90 2.50
CA SER A 74 -7.03 -3.88 2.86
C SER A 74 -7.02 -2.73 1.87
N HIS A 75 -7.03 -3.03 0.55
CA HIS A 75 -7.11 -2.02 -0.51
C HIS A 75 -8.46 -1.30 -0.53
N ALA A 76 -9.55 -2.02 -0.36
CA ALA A 76 -10.89 -1.43 -0.28
C ALA A 76 -11.02 -0.42 0.88
N LEU A 77 -10.48 -0.74 2.06
CA LEU A 77 -10.43 0.20 3.19
C LEU A 77 -9.53 1.40 2.89
N MET A 78 -8.40 1.20 2.21
CA MET A 78 -7.53 2.30 1.79
C MET A 78 -8.25 3.25 0.83
N LEU A 79 -8.99 2.72 -0.13
CA LEU A 79 -9.76 3.52 -1.08
C LEU A 79 -10.93 4.24 -0.40
N ALA A 80 -11.60 3.61 0.56
CA ALA A 80 -12.61 4.29 1.38
C ALA A 80 -12.01 5.48 2.17
N VAL A 81 -10.82 5.31 2.73
CA VAL A 81 -10.08 6.41 3.39
C VAL A 81 -9.67 7.47 2.38
N TYR A 82 -9.23 7.09 1.19
CA TYR A 82 -8.93 8.00 0.10
C TYR A 82 -10.15 8.85 -0.28
N ASP A 83 -11.29 8.22 -0.51
CA ASP A 83 -12.54 8.89 -0.91
C ASP A 83 -13.02 9.88 0.15
N VAL A 84 -12.97 9.50 1.43
CA VAL A 84 -13.47 10.34 2.53
C VAL A 84 -12.53 11.50 2.86
N HIS A 85 -11.23 11.29 2.86
CA HIS A 85 -10.29 12.25 3.44
C HIS A 85 -9.45 13.02 2.41
N PHE A 86 -9.30 12.50 1.19
CA PHE A 86 -8.37 13.07 0.22
C PHE A 86 -9.04 13.47 -1.09
N GLY A 87 -9.60 12.52 -1.84
CA GLY A 87 -10.16 12.74 -3.17
C GLY A 87 -9.15 13.21 -4.22
N ASP A 88 -7.87 13.26 -3.86
CA ASP A 88 -6.74 13.72 -4.68
C ASP A 88 -5.51 12.86 -4.41
N VAL A 89 -4.92 12.30 -5.46
CA VAL A 89 -3.80 11.34 -5.38
C VAL A 89 -2.55 11.98 -4.76
N LYS A 90 -2.27 13.26 -5.05
CA LYS A 90 -1.08 13.94 -4.50
C LYS A 90 -1.20 14.14 -3.00
N ARG A 91 -2.37 14.54 -2.52
CA ARG A 91 -2.63 14.67 -1.07
C ARG A 91 -2.54 13.32 -0.38
N PHE A 92 -3.11 12.27 -0.99
CA PHE A 92 -3.07 10.91 -0.49
C PHE A 92 -1.63 10.38 -0.41
N THR A 93 -0.84 10.49 -1.48
CA THR A 93 0.55 9.99 -1.51
C THR A 93 1.45 10.76 -0.54
N THR A 94 1.24 12.07 -0.37
CA THR A 94 1.96 12.86 0.65
C THR A 94 1.67 12.33 2.06
N TRP A 95 0.42 12.02 2.35
CA TRP A 95 0.03 11.42 3.62
C TRP A 95 0.57 10.00 3.77
N ALA A 96 0.43 9.14 2.75
CA ALA A 96 0.91 7.77 2.77
C ALA A 96 2.42 7.70 3.02
N TYR A 97 3.20 8.58 2.37
CA TYR A 97 4.64 8.75 2.63
C TYR A 97 4.90 9.08 4.11
N ALA A 98 4.20 10.08 4.66
CA ALA A 98 4.39 10.49 6.05
C ALA A 98 4.06 9.38 7.04
N GLN A 99 2.98 8.62 6.80
CA GLN A 99 2.57 7.46 7.60
C GLN A 99 3.62 6.34 7.59
N GLN A 100 4.10 5.97 6.41
CA GLN A 100 5.13 4.94 6.29
C GLN A 100 6.45 5.39 6.93
N ARG A 101 6.81 6.65 6.75
CA ARG A 101 7.99 7.23 7.41
C ARG A 101 7.86 7.16 8.94
N ALA A 102 6.71 7.50 9.51
CA ALA A 102 6.45 7.40 10.95
C ALA A 102 6.57 5.95 11.45
N LEU A 103 6.02 4.98 10.70
CA LEU A 103 6.13 3.56 11.01
C LEU A 103 7.61 3.12 11.07
N PHE A 104 8.40 3.44 10.04
CA PHE A 104 9.80 3.03 9.95
C PHE A 104 10.74 3.77 10.90
N THR A 105 10.38 4.97 11.36
CA THR A 105 11.12 5.71 12.40
C THR A 105 10.72 5.31 13.83
N GLY A 106 9.67 4.52 13.97
CA GLY A 106 9.24 3.98 15.26
C GLY A 106 10.29 3.07 15.91
N PRO A 107 10.18 2.82 17.24
CA PRO A 107 11.21 2.10 18.03
C PRO A 107 11.57 0.72 17.45
N LEU A 108 10.61 0.07 16.80
CA LEU A 108 10.77 -1.30 16.29
C LEU A 108 11.68 -1.38 15.04
N TYR A 109 11.69 -0.33 14.20
CA TYR A 109 12.34 -0.36 12.89
C TYR A 109 13.50 0.64 12.74
N SER A 110 13.57 1.68 13.59
CA SER A 110 14.48 2.81 13.41
C SER A 110 15.96 2.43 13.38
N VAL A 111 16.39 1.49 14.22
CA VAL A 111 17.81 1.05 14.26
C VAL A 111 18.14 0.26 12.99
N ALA A 112 17.27 -0.64 12.57
CA ALA A 112 17.49 -1.46 11.38
C ALA A 112 17.53 -0.62 10.10
N MET A 113 16.70 0.43 9.99
CA MET A 113 16.62 1.28 8.80
C MET A 113 17.83 2.19 8.63
N ARG A 114 18.38 2.75 9.73
CA ARG A 114 19.55 3.66 9.67
C ARG A 114 20.85 2.98 9.28
N MET A 115 20.95 1.66 9.42
CA MET A 115 22.17 0.89 9.14
C MET A 115 22.15 0.23 7.75
N VAL A 116 21.08 0.40 6.99
CA VAL A 116 20.90 -0.27 5.69
C VAL A 116 21.19 0.73 4.56
N SER A 117 22.00 0.31 3.57
CA SER A 117 22.13 1.08 2.33
C SER A 117 20.88 0.91 1.45
N PRO A 118 20.54 1.92 0.60
CA PRO A 118 19.42 1.79 -0.34
C PRO A 118 19.55 0.55 -1.23
N SER A 119 20.76 0.28 -1.74
CA SER A 119 21.05 -0.89 -2.58
C SER A 119 20.76 -2.21 -1.86
N LEU A 120 21.09 -2.33 -0.56
CA LEU A 120 20.77 -3.54 0.22
C LEU A 120 19.29 -3.63 0.51
N LEU A 121 18.61 -2.52 0.84
CA LEU A 121 17.17 -2.47 1.03
C LEU A 121 16.45 -2.92 -0.24
N PHE A 122 16.84 -2.36 -1.39
CA PHE A 122 16.29 -2.71 -2.69
C PHE A 122 16.57 -4.18 -3.06
N LYS A 123 17.82 -4.65 -2.88
CA LYS A 123 18.19 -6.06 -3.11
C LYS A 123 17.31 -7.05 -2.33
N THR A 124 16.88 -6.66 -1.13
CA THR A 124 16.04 -7.49 -0.25
C THR A 124 14.55 -7.17 -0.35
N ALA A 125 14.15 -6.30 -1.28
CA ALA A 125 12.77 -5.83 -1.42
C ALA A 125 11.75 -6.98 -1.57
N THR A 126 12.07 -8.00 -2.38
CA THR A 126 11.22 -9.18 -2.58
C THR A 126 10.92 -9.90 -1.25
N ILE A 127 11.95 -10.14 -0.43
CA ILE A 127 11.78 -10.82 0.86
C ILE A 127 10.98 -9.94 1.82
N ARG A 128 11.31 -8.66 1.88
CA ARG A 128 10.63 -7.69 2.77
C ARG A 128 9.18 -7.48 2.39
N PHE A 129 8.87 -7.38 1.11
CA PHE A 129 7.50 -7.29 0.60
C PHE A 129 6.70 -8.52 1.02
N GLY A 130 7.25 -9.73 0.87
CA GLY A 130 6.62 -10.99 1.30
C GLY A 130 6.37 -11.11 2.81
N MET A 131 6.97 -10.25 3.64
CA MET A 131 6.63 -10.17 5.07
C MET A 131 5.26 -9.51 5.32
N PHE A 132 4.78 -8.70 4.38
CA PHE A 132 3.54 -7.93 4.49
C PHE A 132 2.46 -8.36 3.50
N HIS A 133 2.83 -9.04 2.40
CA HIS A 133 1.94 -9.45 1.32
C HIS A 133 2.13 -10.92 0.97
N ARG A 134 1.04 -11.60 0.63
CA ARG A 134 1.00 -12.96 0.07
C ARG A 134 0.13 -12.94 -1.18
N GLY A 135 0.47 -13.73 -2.18
CA GLY A 135 -0.24 -13.76 -3.47
C GLY A 135 0.24 -12.69 -4.45
N ALA A 136 0.64 -11.51 -3.98
CA ALA A 136 1.39 -10.52 -4.76
C ALA A 136 2.90 -10.64 -4.49
N ARG A 137 3.73 -10.22 -5.47
CA ARG A 137 5.20 -10.32 -5.39
C ARG A 137 5.85 -9.05 -5.90
N LEU A 138 6.89 -8.61 -5.22
CA LEU A 138 7.77 -7.54 -5.71
C LEU A 138 9.11 -8.15 -6.11
N VAL A 139 9.43 -8.16 -7.40
CA VAL A 139 10.61 -8.81 -7.96
C VAL A 139 11.56 -7.74 -8.50
N VAL A 140 12.80 -7.73 -8.01
CA VAL A 140 13.84 -6.84 -8.56
C VAL A 140 14.27 -7.35 -9.93
N VAL A 141 14.05 -6.58 -10.99
CA VAL A 141 14.36 -6.94 -12.38
C VAL A 141 15.64 -6.30 -12.89
N GLU A 142 15.99 -5.11 -12.37
CA GLU A 142 17.22 -4.41 -12.72
C GLU A 142 17.81 -3.73 -11.49
N ARG A 143 19.14 -3.67 -11.42
CA ARG A 143 19.88 -2.94 -10.39
C ARG A 143 20.91 -2.03 -11.05
N ARG A 144 20.97 -0.80 -10.55
CA ARG A 144 21.93 0.25 -10.92
C ARG A 144 22.61 0.75 -9.65
N ASP A 145 23.72 1.48 -9.76
CA ASP A 145 24.44 2.00 -8.60
C ASP A 145 23.57 2.96 -7.76
N ALA A 146 22.81 3.83 -8.42
CA ALA A 146 21.95 4.82 -7.79
C ALA A 146 20.45 4.55 -8.04
N GLY A 147 20.03 3.30 -8.25
CA GLY A 147 18.64 2.99 -8.55
C GLY A 147 18.40 1.53 -8.94
N GLY A 148 17.21 1.30 -9.49
CA GLY A 148 16.84 0.00 -10.03
C GLY A 148 15.37 -0.06 -10.42
N THR A 149 14.99 -1.15 -11.05
CA THR A 149 13.61 -1.41 -11.43
C THR A 149 13.11 -2.67 -10.72
N ALA A 150 11.95 -2.59 -10.13
CA ALA A 150 11.23 -3.72 -9.57
C ALA A 150 9.91 -3.93 -10.31
N ARG A 151 9.50 -5.19 -10.46
CA ARG A 151 8.20 -5.57 -10.99
C ARG A 151 7.31 -6.00 -9.83
N LEU A 152 6.20 -5.33 -9.67
CA LEU A 152 5.09 -5.79 -8.85
C LEU A 152 4.25 -6.74 -9.69
N GLU A 153 4.13 -7.99 -9.28
CA GLU A 153 3.30 -9.02 -9.89
C GLU A 153 2.10 -9.28 -9.00
N HIS A 154 0.90 -9.26 -9.56
CA HIS A 154 -0.35 -9.44 -8.81
C HIS A 154 -1.47 -9.97 -9.71
N PRO A 155 -2.54 -10.57 -9.17
CA PRO A 155 -3.73 -10.89 -9.94
C PRO A 155 -4.37 -9.66 -10.60
N PRO A 156 -5.05 -9.82 -11.75
CA PRO A 156 -5.65 -8.72 -12.48
C PRO A 156 -6.55 -7.84 -11.62
N GLY A 157 -6.37 -6.52 -11.67
CA GLY A 157 -7.19 -5.55 -10.94
C GLY A 157 -6.90 -5.43 -9.43
N LEU A 158 -6.07 -6.31 -8.83
CA LEU A 158 -5.80 -6.26 -7.37
C LEU A 158 -5.14 -4.93 -6.94
N TYR A 159 -4.26 -4.38 -7.75
CA TYR A 159 -3.63 -3.08 -7.49
C TYR A 159 -4.11 -2.06 -8.53
N ASP A 160 -5.02 -1.19 -8.16
CA ASP A 160 -5.43 -0.03 -8.95
C ASP A 160 -4.37 1.08 -8.97
N SER A 161 -4.63 2.17 -9.66
CA SER A 161 -3.69 3.30 -9.77
C SER A 161 -3.40 3.97 -8.43
N ILE A 162 -4.38 4.09 -7.55
CA ILE A 162 -4.26 4.72 -6.22
C ILE A 162 -3.45 3.80 -5.30
N SER A 163 -3.72 2.49 -5.32
CA SER A 163 -2.97 1.49 -4.56
C SER A 163 -1.50 1.46 -4.96
N ARG A 164 -1.22 1.49 -6.27
CA ARG A 164 0.16 1.58 -6.78
C ARG A 164 0.86 2.86 -6.35
N ALA A 165 0.16 4.01 -6.39
CA ALA A 165 0.70 5.28 -5.94
C ALA A 165 1.01 5.27 -4.42
N GLY A 166 0.13 4.68 -3.61
CA GLY A 166 0.34 4.48 -2.17
C GLY A 166 1.55 3.57 -1.88
N LEU A 167 1.70 2.48 -2.64
CA LEU A 167 2.86 1.59 -2.55
C LEU A 167 4.16 2.33 -2.88
N CYS A 168 4.20 3.11 -3.98
CA CYS A 168 5.36 3.92 -4.35
C CYS A 168 5.73 4.91 -3.25
N ALA A 169 4.74 5.59 -2.64
CA ALA A 169 4.97 6.49 -1.52
C ALA A 169 5.61 5.76 -0.31
N GLY A 170 5.13 4.55 0.00
CA GLY A 170 5.68 3.71 1.06
C GLY A 170 7.12 3.26 0.79
N LEU A 171 7.42 2.82 -0.44
CA LEU A 171 8.76 2.41 -0.86
C LEU A 171 9.72 3.61 -0.86
N THR A 172 9.27 4.77 -1.32
CA THR A 172 10.04 6.04 -1.23
C THR A 172 10.40 6.36 0.21
N ALA A 173 9.43 6.30 1.12
CA ALA A 173 9.66 6.54 2.55
C ALA A 173 10.68 5.56 3.15
N ALA A 174 10.64 4.29 2.75
CA ALA A 174 11.60 3.29 3.20
C ALA A 174 13.02 3.57 2.71
N LEU A 175 13.18 3.95 1.43
CA LEU A 175 14.48 4.28 0.84
C LEU A 175 15.06 5.59 1.39
N ASP A 176 14.23 6.60 1.61
CA ASP A 176 14.64 7.89 2.21
C ASP A 176 15.20 7.77 3.64
N LEU A 177 14.81 6.73 4.36
CA LEU A 177 15.31 6.48 5.71
C LEU A 177 16.66 5.77 5.74
N THR A 178 17.18 5.38 4.59
CA THR A 178 18.54 4.81 4.46
C THR A 178 19.60 5.91 4.47
N ILE A 179 20.87 5.51 4.43
CA ILE A 179 22.00 6.45 4.42
C ILE A 179 22.04 7.42 3.23
N ALA A 180 21.33 7.17 2.14
CA ALA A 180 21.30 8.08 0.99
C ALA A 180 20.42 9.32 1.21
N GLY A 181 19.38 9.23 2.05
CA GLY A 181 18.59 10.37 2.51
C GLY A 181 17.68 11.04 1.49
N ARG A 182 17.70 10.62 0.24
CA ARG A 182 16.76 11.06 -0.82
C ARG A 182 16.53 9.93 -1.81
N ALA A 183 15.27 9.60 -2.01
CA ALA A 183 14.86 8.60 -2.99
C ALA A 183 13.54 9.00 -3.66
N SER A 184 13.26 8.39 -4.80
CA SER A 184 11.95 8.41 -5.44
C SER A 184 11.62 7.03 -5.95
N VAL A 185 10.34 6.68 -5.91
CA VAL A 185 9.80 5.48 -6.55
C VAL A 185 8.57 5.89 -7.34
N GLU A 186 8.54 5.52 -8.60
CA GLU A 186 7.41 5.83 -9.49
C GLU A 186 7.03 4.64 -10.36
N VAL A 187 5.77 4.60 -10.78
CA VAL A 187 5.30 3.63 -11.77
C VAL A 187 5.69 4.12 -13.15
N THR A 188 6.48 3.33 -13.88
CA THR A 188 6.89 3.65 -15.26
C THR A 188 6.04 2.92 -16.30
N GLU A 189 5.47 1.78 -15.93
CA GLU A 189 4.59 0.98 -16.77
C GLU A 189 3.63 0.20 -15.89
N ALA A 190 2.40 -0.01 -16.33
CA ALA A 190 1.43 -0.83 -15.62
C ALA A 190 0.51 -1.57 -16.60
N GLY A 191 0.29 -2.85 -16.33
CA GLY A 191 -0.73 -3.70 -16.93
C GLY A 191 -1.78 -4.11 -15.91
N ASP A 192 -2.64 -5.04 -16.29
CA ASP A 192 -3.71 -5.54 -15.43
C ASP A 192 -3.18 -6.37 -14.26
N ASP A 193 -2.05 -7.07 -14.46
CA ASP A 193 -1.46 -8.04 -13.53
C ASP A 193 -0.04 -7.70 -13.09
N TYR A 194 0.46 -6.53 -13.47
CA TYR A 194 1.78 -6.05 -13.07
C TYR A 194 1.91 -4.53 -13.07
N ALA A 195 2.96 -4.06 -12.39
CA ALA A 195 3.49 -2.71 -12.57
C ALA A 195 5.03 -2.73 -12.51
N LEU A 196 5.69 -1.92 -13.34
CA LEU A 196 7.12 -1.64 -13.23
C LEU A 196 7.31 -0.38 -12.38
N LEU A 197 8.12 -0.53 -11.34
CA LEU A 197 8.44 0.52 -10.38
C LEU A 197 9.92 0.89 -10.57
N ASN A 198 10.18 2.11 -10.99
CA ASN A 198 11.53 2.66 -11.04
C ASN A 198 11.86 3.32 -9.70
N ALA A 199 12.96 2.92 -9.09
CA ALA A 199 13.48 3.50 -7.86
C ALA A 199 14.81 4.18 -8.15
N ASP A 200 14.94 5.45 -7.72
CA ASP A 200 16.19 6.21 -7.77
C ASP A 200 16.54 6.70 -6.36
N TRP A 201 17.81 6.62 -6.00
CA TRP A 201 18.34 7.18 -4.75
C TRP A 201 19.63 7.93 -5.05
N GLY A 202 19.77 9.12 -4.49
CA GLY A 202 20.95 9.97 -4.69
C GLY A 202 22.25 9.26 -4.31
N SER A 203 23.28 9.52 -5.10
CA SER A 203 24.67 9.20 -4.78
C SER A 203 25.24 10.17 -3.75
#